data_db7bd7e1ad4e65f440924a6a73aa4cf9
#
_entry.id   db7bd7e1ad4e65f440924a6a73aa4cf9
#
_cell.length_a   1.000
_cell.length_b   1.000
_cell.length_c   1.000
_cell.angle_alpha   90.00
_cell.angle_beta   90.00
_cell.angle_gamma   90.00
#
_symmetry.space_group_name_H-M   'P 1'
#
loop_
_entity.id
_entity.type
_entity.pdbx_description
1 polymer ?
#
loop_
_entity_poly.entity_id
_entity_poly.type
_entity_poly.pdbx_seq_one_letter_code
_entity_poly.pdbx_strand_id
1 'polypeptide(L)'
;AKKAAFNSDFNFNLYEYFHFCSKMLKKEPKKAGRRGRSSDAPCMIVFCSFEQMSTLINAAKKHGFNNYIPLVFVKNYSPQVLKANMRVVGATEYALVLYRDKLPKFRNGAKFDENGKTIRGTGHMVFNWFKWEKDGKEIPKIHPAQKPVKVLEQLIQIFTDPGDVVIDPCCGSGSTLRAARNLGRSAYGFEIDRNFYSKAKNEMLNVEVDPQMSITDFIGGTQ
;
A
#
# COMPACT_ATOMS: atom_id res chain seq x y z
N ALA A 1 -10.12 -27.87 -4.03
CA ALA A 1 -10.50 -26.55 -3.51
C ALA A 1 -9.41 -26.10 -2.55
N LYS A 2 -8.78 -24.93 -2.81
CA LYS A 2 -7.85 -24.32 -1.83
C LYS A 2 -8.68 -23.99 -0.58
N LYS A 3 -8.27 -24.49 0.58
CA LYS A 3 -8.89 -24.06 1.84
C LYS A 3 -8.64 -22.56 2.01
N ALA A 4 -9.69 -21.79 2.28
CA ALA A 4 -9.53 -20.40 2.69
C ALA A 4 -8.64 -20.35 3.93
N ALA A 5 -7.81 -19.32 4.03
CA ALA A 5 -6.90 -19.18 5.17
C ALA A 5 -7.66 -18.89 6.48
N PHE A 6 -8.85 -18.28 6.37
CA PHE A 6 -9.72 -17.93 7.48
C PHE A 6 -11.18 -18.16 7.08
N ASN A 7 -12.06 -18.38 8.06
CA ASN A 7 -13.50 -18.57 7.81
C ASN A 7 -14.14 -17.34 7.15
N SER A 8 -13.64 -16.14 7.40
CA SER A 8 -14.11 -14.89 6.80
C SER A 8 -13.81 -14.78 5.30
N ASP A 9 -12.79 -15.49 4.79
CA ASP A 9 -12.40 -15.42 3.38
C ASP A 9 -13.44 -16.04 2.43
N PHE A 10 -14.28 -16.96 2.93
CA PHE A 10 -15.32 -17.59 2.12
C PHE A 10 -16.45 -16.65 1.72
N ASN A 11 -16.69 -15.60 2.49
CA ASN A 11 -17.78 -14.66 2.29
C ASN A 11 -17.32 -13.32 1.71
N PHE A 12 -16.06 -13.21 1.25
CA PHE A 12 -15.54 -11.97 0.71
C PHE A 12 -16.20 -11.63 -0.63
N ASN A 13 -17.03 -10.59 -0.63
CA ASN A 13 -17.71 -10.10 -1.83
C ASN A 13 -16.88 -9.01 -2.50
N LEU A 14 -16.23 -9.36 -3.60
CA LEU A 14 -15.36 -8.46 -4.36
C LEU A 14 -16.11 -7.24 -4.92
N TYR A 15 -17.39 -7.40 -5.30
CA TYR A 15 -18.20 -6.29 -5.79
C TYR A 15 -18.47 -5.25 -4.68
N GLU A 16 -18.92 -5.70 -3.52
CA GLU A 16 -19.16 -4.83 -2.36
C GLU A 16 -17.88 -4.14 -1.90
N TYR A 17 -16.77 -4.87 -1.90
CA TYR A 17 -15.45 -4.33 -1.58
C TYR A 17 -15.08 -3.16 -2.49
N PHE A 18 -15.13 -3.32 -3.82
CA PHE A 18 -14.83 -2.24 -4.75
C PHE A 18 -15.88 -1.12 -4.71
N HIS A 19 -17.14 -1.45 -4.48
CA HIS A 19 -18.17 -0.44 -4.28
C HIS A 19 -17.84 0.45 -3.07
N PHE A 20 -17.55 -0.16 -1.92
CA PHE A 20 -17.13 0.56 -0.72
C PHE A 20 -15.89 1.43 -0.99
N CYS A 21 -14.82 0.87 -1.53
CA CYS A 21 -13.59 1.60 -1.82
C CYS A 21 -13.83 2.78 -2.78
N SER A 22 -14.66 2.59 -3.80
CA SER A 22 -14.98 3.65 -4.75
C SER A 22 -15.72 4.84 -4.11
N LYS A 23 -16.51 4.59 -3.06
CA LYS A 23 -17.23 5.62 -2.30
C LYS A 23 -16.34 6.32 -1.28
N MET A 24 -15.46 5.57 -0.63
CA MET A 24 -14.54 6.12 0.38
C MET A 24 -13.40 6.92 -0.23
N LEU A 25 -12.97 6.55 -1.45
CA LEU A 25 -11.88 7.24 -2.10
C LEU A 25 -12.29 8.66 -2.52
N LYS A 26 -11.48 9.66 -2.09
CA LYS A 26 -11.68 11.08 -2.42
C LYS A 26 -11.97 11.28 -3.91
N LYS A 27 -12.78 12.27 -4.25
CA LYS A 27 -13.01 12.65 -5.65
C LYS A 27 -11.72 13.16 -6.28
N GLU A 28 -11.58 12.90 -7.56
CA GLU A 28 -10.46 13.45 -8.33
C GLU A 28 -10.52 14.99 -8.40
N PRO A 29 -9.38 15.68 -8.42
CA PRO A 29 -9.34 17.12 -8.57
C PRO A 29 -9.96 17.53 -9.91
N LYS A 30 -10.71 18.64 -9.94
CA LYS A 30 -11.38 19.14 -11.16
C LYS A 30 -10.37 19.46 -12.27
N LYS A 31 -9.22 20.04 -11.91
CA LYS A 31 -8.15 20.36 -12.87
C LYS A 31 -7.22 19.16 -13.03
N ALA A 32 -6.91 18.81 -14.27
CA ALA A 32 -5.83 17.88 -14.55
C ALA A 32 -4.50 18.48 -14.08
N GLY A 33 -3.59 17.65 -13.59
CA GLY A 33 -2.20 18.06 -13.37
C GLY A 33 -1.61 18.61 -14.67
N ARG A 34 -0.64 19.53 -14.59
CA ARG A 34 0.08 20.01 -15.78
C ARG A 34 0.70 18.81 -16.52
N ARG A 35 0.82 18.92 -17.83
CA ARG A 35 1.39 17.87 -18.70
C ARG A 35 2.68 17.30 -18.10
N GLY A 36 2.74 15.99 -17.85
CA GLY A 36 3.90 15.31 -17.27
C GLY A 36 3.98 15.32 -15.74
N ARG A 37 2.96 15.79 -15.01
CA ARG A 37 2.88 15.73 -13.55
C ARG A 37 1.77 14.81 -13.12
N SER A 38 2.00 14.11 -12.00
CA SER A 38 0.91 13.45 -11.28
C SER A 38 -0.15 14.50 -10.97
N SER A 39 -1.40 14.19 -11.23
CA SER A 39 -2.51 14.93 -10.64
C SER A 39 -2.56 14.53 -9.18
N ASP A 40 -2.98 15.40 -8.26
CA ASP A 40 -3.18 15.03 -6.85
C ASP A 40 -4.40 14.11 -6.66
N ALA A 41 -4.65 13.23 -7.62
CA ALA A 41 -5.73 12.27 -7.56
C ALA A 41 -5.39 11.16 -6.55
N PRO A 42 -6.40 10.64 -5.86
CA PRO A 42 -6.19 9.49 -4.98
C PRO A 42 -6.08 8.19 -5.77
N CYS A 43 -5.46 7.19 -5.17
CA CYS A 43 -5.43 5.83 -5.71
C CYS A 43 -5.78 4.80 -4.63
N MET A 44 -5.98 3.58 -5.07
CA MET A 44 -6.18 2.41 -4.23
C MET A 44 -5.05 1.42 -4.54
N ILE A 45 -4.46 0.80 -3.51
CA ILE A 45 -3.45 -0.24 -3.68
C ILE A 45 -4.01 -1.55 -3.16
N VAL A 46 -4.08 -2.57 -4.01
CA VAL A 46 -4.63 -3.88 -3.67
C VAL A 46 -3.58 -4.94 -3.85
N PHE A 47 -3.18 -5.59 -2.76
CA PHE A 47 -2.32 -6.77 -2.81
C PHE A 47 -3.10 -7.99 -3.30
N CYS A 48 -2.48 -8.79 -4.16
CA CYS A 48 -3.12 -9.95 -4.78
C CYS A 48 -2.11 -11.02 -5.18
N SER A 49 -2.58 -12.22 -5.52
CA SER A 49 -1.78 -13.18 -6.24
C SER A 49 -1.74 -12.85 -7.73
N PHE A 50 -0.76 -13.41 -8.45
CA PHE A 50 -0.66 -13.24 -9.90
C PHE A 50 -1.95 -13.66 -10.61
N GLU A 51 -2.52 -14.81 -10.21
CA GLU A 51 -3.75 -15.35 -10.84
C GLU A 51 -4.99 -14.47 -10.59
N GLN A 52 -4.99 -13.67 -9.53
CA GLN A 52 -6.13 -12.80 -9.19
C GLN A 52 -6.12 -11.48 -9.95
N MET A 53 -4.99 -11.07 -10.54
CA MET A 53 -4.83 -9.73 -11.14
C MET A 53 -5.92 -9.41 -12.15
N SER A 54 -6.18 -10.29 -13.12
CA SER A 54 -7.17 -10.01 -14.17
C SER A 54 -8.58 -9.89 -13.62
N THR A 55 -8.95 -10.72 -12.65
CA THR A 55 -10.24 -10.64 -11.97
C THR A 55 -10.41 -9.32 -11.22
N LEU A 56 -9.38 -8.90 -10.48
CA LEU A 56 -9.38 -7.63 -9.75
C LEU A 56 -9.45 -6.42 -10.69
N ILE A 57 -8.69 -6.42 -11.78
CA ILE A 57 -8.74 -5.35 -12.79
C ILE A 57 -10.15 -5.23 -13.39
N ASN A 58 -10.76 -6.35 -13.75
CA ASN A 58 -12.12 -6.37 -14.33
C ASN A 58 -13.17 -5.89 -13.31
N ALA A 59 -13.07 -6.32 -12.06
CA ALA A 59 -13.96 -5.86 -11.00
C ALA A 59 -13.76 -4.36 -10.70
N ALA A 60 -12.52 -3.88 -10.63
CA ALA A 60 -12.18 -2.50 -10.41
C ALA A 60 -12.74 -1.57 -11.49
N LYS A 61 -12.64 -1.94 -12.77
CA LYS A 61 -13.18 -1.18 -13.89
C LYS A 61 -14.70 -0.96 -13.78
N LYS A 62 -15.45 -1.95 -13.29
CA LYS A 62 -16.89 -1.79 -13.05
C LYS A 62 -17.25 -0.74 -12.00
N HIS A 63 -16.27 -0.31 -11.19
CA HIS A 63 -16.42 0.70 -10.13
C HIS A 63 -15.65 1.99 -10.44
N GLY A 64 -15.26 2.19 -11.71
CA GLY A 64 -14.64 3.43 -12.19
C GLY A 64 -13.13 3.52 -12.03
N PHE A 65 -12.45 2.43 -11.64
CA PHE A 65 -10.98 2.38 -11.65
C PHE A 65 -10.52 1.91 -13.03
N ASN A 66 -10.38 2.85 -13.96
CA ASN A 66 -10.14 2.55 -15.38
C ASN A 66 -8.67 2.20 -15.68
N ASN A 67 -7.77 2.58 -14.79
CA ASN A 67 -6.34 2.45 -14.99
C ASN A 67 -5.66 1.71 -13.84
N TYR A 68 -4.52 1.09 -14.13
CA TYR A 68 -3.74 0.38 -13.13
C TYR A 68 -2.24 0.41 -13.41
N ILE A 69 -1.44 0.24 -12.36
CA ILE A 69 -0.01 0.01 -12.41
C ILE A 69 0.29 -1.25 -11.60
N PRO A 70 0.90 -2.29 -12.20
CA PRO A 70 1.29 -3.48 -11.44
C PRO A 70 2.54 -3.20 -10.64
N LEU A 71 2.54 -3.67 -9.38
CA LEU A 71 3.69 -3.64 -8.48
C LEU A 71 4.12 -5.07 -8.17
N VAL A 72 5.42 -5.28 -8.07
CA VAL A 72 6.04 -6.56 -7.72
C VAL A 72 6.89 -6.38 -6.47
N PHE A 73 6.73 -7.24 -5.50
CA PHE A 73 7.53 -7.26 -4.29
C PHE A 73 8.40 -8.50 -4.29
N VAL A 74 9.71 -8.32 -4.19
CA VAL A 74 10.69 -9.40 -4.24
C VAL A 74 11.20 -9.68 -2.83
N LYS A 75 10.96 -10.91 -2.37
CA LYS A 75 11.39 -11.40 -1.06
C LYS A 75 12.81 -11.92 -1.13
N ASN A 76 13.59 -11.67 -0.10
CA ASN A 76 14.90 -12.30 0.09
C ASN A 76 14.81 -13.67 0.79
N TYR A 77 13.59 -14.19 0.97
CA TYR A 77 13.30 -15.49 1.56
C TYR A 77 12.11 -16.13 0.84
N SER A 78 11.99 -17.42 0.95
CA SER A 78 10.92 -18.18 0.29
C SER A 78 10.01 -18.87 1.31
N PRO A 79 8.81 -18.32 1.57
CA PRO A 79 7.85 -18.96 2.46
C PRO A 79 7.01 -20.02 1.77
N GLN A 80 7.02 -20.10 0.44
CA GLN A 80 6.11 -20.93 -0.33
C GLN A 80 6.84 -21.76 -1.37
N VAL A 81 6.64 -23.08 -1.31
CA VAL A 81 7.08 -23.99 -2.36
C VAL A 81 6.02 -24.03 -3.46
N LEU A 82 6.38 -23.64 -4.67
CA LEU A 82 5.49 -23.66 -5.83
C LEU A 82 5.45 -25.04 -6.49
N LYS A 83 6.62 -25.68 -6.63
CA LYS A 83 6.78 -27.03 -7.17
C LYS A 83 7.89 -27.77 -6.42
N ALA A 84 7.50 -28.66 -5.52
CA ALA A 84 8.44 -29.37 -4.64
C ALA A 84 9.47 -30.20 -5.42
N ASN A 85 9.03 -30.99 -6.39
CA ASN A 85 9.91 -31.88 -7.19
C ASN A 85 10.92 -31.12 -8.04
N MET A 86 10.61 -29.87 -8.41
CA MET A 86 11.51 -28.99 -9.16
C MET A 86 12.28 -28.02 -8.26
N ARG A 87 12.03 -28.02 -6.96
CA ARG A 87 12.59 -27.09 -5.97
C ARG A 87 12.34 -25.62 -6.33
N VAL A 88 11.21 -25.34 -7.01
CA VAL A 88 10.82 -23.98 -7.34
C VAL A 88 10.04 -23.37 -6.18
N VAL A 89 10.49 -22.22 -5.74
CA VAL A 89 9.96 -21.50 -4.58
C VAL A 89 9.45 -20.10 -4.96
N GLY A 90 8.35 -19.67 -4.34
CA GLY A 90 7.76 -18.35 -4.58
C GLY A 90 8.50 -17.27 -3.80
N ALA A 91 9.06 -16.31 -4.51
CA ALA A 91 9.76 -15.18 -3.91
C ALA A 91 9.08 -13.83 -4.21
N THR A 92 7.90 -13.85 -4.81
CA THR A 92 7.21 -12.62 -5.21
C THR A 92 5.84 -12.49 -4.57
N GLU A 93 5.48 -11.24 -4.27
CA GLU A 93 4.11 -10.79 -4.00
C GLU A 93 3.76 -9.72 -5.01
N TYR A 94 2.47 -9.46 -5.19
CA TYR A 94 2.00 -8.51 -6.19
C TYR A 94 0.98 -7.55 -5.59
N ALA A 95 0.90 -6.35 -6.17
CA ALA A 95 -0.19 -5.43 -5.94
C ALA A 95 -0.54 -4.66 -7.21
N LEU A 96 -1.72 -4.07 -7.21
CA LEU A 96 -2.19 -3.17 -8.25
C LEU A 96 -2.42 -1.79 -7.64
N VAL A 97 -1.83 -0.76 -8.22
CA VAL A 97 -2.24 0.62 -7.98
C VAL A 97 -3.39 0.89 -8.94
N LEU A 98 -4.59 1.04 -8.40
CA LEU A 98 -5.82 1.27 -9.15
C LEU A 98 -6.20 2.74 -9.05
N TYR A 99 -6.51 3.38 -10.16
CA TYR A 99 -6.93 4.78 -10.20
C TYR A 99 -7.95 5.03 -11.31
N ARG A 100 -8.68 6.14 -11.19
CA ARG A 100 -9.73 6.52 -12.14
C ARG A 100 -9.11 7.04 -13.44
N ASP A 101 -9.40 8.28 -13.79
CA ASP A 101 -8.96 8.86 -15.07
C ASP A 101 -7.68 9.71 -14.91
N LYS A 102 -7.46 10.29 -13.73
CA LYS A 102 -6.31 11.16 -13.47
C LYS A 102 -5.19 10.41 -12.76
N LEU A 103 -3.95 10.72 -13.14
CA LEU A 103 -2.76 10.15 -12.52
C LEU A 103 -2.76 10.42 -11.01
N PRO A 104 -2.49 9.40 -10.19
CA PRO A 104 -2.44 9.54 -8.75
C PRO A 104 -1.27 10.41 -8.29
N LYS A 105 -1.33 10.87 -7.04
CA LYS A 105 -0.15 11.42 -6.37
C LYS A 105 1.03 10.49 -6.55
N PHE A 106 2.17 11.07 -6.89
CA PHE A 106 3.40 10.32 -7.07
C PHE A 106 4.58 11.15 -6.59
N ARG A 107 5.19 10.77 -5.49
CA ARG A 107 6.29 11.47 -4.84
C ARG A 107 7.59 10.70 -5.06
N ASN A 108 8.39 11.18 -5.96
CA ASN A 108 9.67 10.59 -6.35
C ASN A 108 10.87 11.53 -6.09
N GLY A 109 10.70 12.51 -5.20
CA GLY A 109 11.73 13.50 -4.90
C GLY A 109 11.88 14.62 -5.93
N ALA A 110 11.00 14.69 -6.95
CA ALA A 110 11.03 15.78 -7.92
C ALA A 110 10.74 17.12 -7.25
N LYS A 111 11.62 18.12 -7.45
CA LYS A 111 11.45 19.51 -7.05
C LYS A 111 10.96 20.34 -8.22
N PHE A 112 10.27 21.43 -7.93
CA PHE A 112 9.70 22.32 -8.93
C PHE A 112 10.11 23.76 -8.63
N ASP A 113 10.38 24.55 -9.68
CA ASP A 113 10.63 25.98 -9.59
C ASP A 113 9.33 26.77 -9.30
N GLU A 114 9.46 28.09 -9.11
CA GLU A 114 8.36 29.02 -8.89
C GLU A 114 7.28 28.99 -9.99
N ASN A 115 7.70 28.70 -11.23
CA ASN A 115 6.81 28.54 -12.37
C ASN A 115 6.22 27.13 -12.44
N GLY A 116 6.63 26.28 -11.50
CA GLY A 116 6.21 24.91 -11.38
C GLY A 116 6.78 23.99 -12.47
N LYS A 117 7.94 24.30 -13.05
CA LYS A 117 8.70 23.43 -13.94
C LYS A 117 9.60 22.52 -13.08
N THR A 118 9.77 21.28 -13.50
CA THR A 118 10.64 20.34 -12.80
C THR A 118 12.08 20.82 -12.87
N ILE A 119 12.74 20.94 -11.73
CA ILE A 119 14.16 21.24 -11.64
C ILE A 119 14.94 20.03 -12.13
N ARG A 120 15.79 20.26 -13.15
CA ARG A 120 16.62 19.20 -13.75
C ARG A 120 17.52 18.55 -12.68
N GLY A 121 17.65 17.24 -12.74
CA GLY A 121 18.46 16.47 -11.79
C GLY A 121 17.76 16.17 -10.47
N THR A 122 16.49 16.57 -10.30
CA THR A 122 15.65 16.16 -9.17
C THR A 122 14.62 15.15 -9.63
N GLY A 123 14.17 14.30 -8.69
CA GLY A 123 13.26 13.21 -8.97
C GLY A 123 13.97 11.95 -9.48
N HIS A 124 13.52 10.81 -9.00
CA HIS A 124 14.06 9.51 -9.34
C HIS A 124 13.06 8.70 -10.14
N MET A 125 13.58 7.86 -11.04
CA MET A 125 12.76 6.80 -11.63
C MET A 125 12.45 5.79 -10.54
N VAL A 126 11.18 5.54 -10.29
CA VAL A 126 10.73 4.54 -9.33
C VAL A 126 10.39 3.28 -10.10
N PHE A 127 11.12 2.20 -9.82
CA PHE A 127 10.80 0.89 -10.38
C PHE A 127 9.47 0.39 -9.83
N ASN A 128 8.75 -0.37 -10.61
CA ASN A 128 7.52 -1.02 -10.16
C ASN A 128 7.78 -2.29 -9.32
N TRP A 129 9.00 -2.51 -8.87
CA TRP A 129 9.36 -3.58 -7.95
C TRP A 129 9.96 -3.01 -6.67
N PHE A 130 9.70 -3.70 -5.55
CA PHE A 130 10.13 -3.31 -4.21
C PHE A 130 10.77 -4.50 -3.52
N LYS A 131 11.80 -4.24 -2.74
CA LYS A 131 12.40 -5.24 -1.87
C LYS A 131 11.46 -5.49 -0.69
N TRP A 132 11.10 -6.75 -0.47
CA TRP A 132 10.29 -7.15 0.64
C TRP A 132 11.17 -7.72 1.73
N GLU A 133 11.44 -6.94 2.75
CA GLU A 133 12.14 -7.37 3.95
C GLU A 133 11.14 -7.63 5.06
N LYS A 134 11.42 -8.62 5.89
CA LYS A 134 10.62 -8.85 7.10
C LYS A 134 10.83 -7.70 8.07
N ASP A 135 9.80 -7.38 8.82
CA ASP A 135 9.93 -6.48 9.96
C ASP A 135 10.87 -7.07 11.03
N GLY A 136 11.51 -6.22 11.79
CA GLY A 136 12.27 -6.60 12.96
C GLY A 136 11.38 -7.04 14.13
N LYS A 137 12.01 -7.35 15.25
CA LYS A 137 11.31 -7.82 16.46
C LYS A 137 10.44 -6.74 17.12
N GLU A 138 10.68 -5.48 16.79
CA GLU A 138 9.93 -4.31 17.26
C GLU A 138 8.51 -4.23 16.69
N ILE A 139 8.26 -4.94 15.61
CA ILE A 139 6.92 -5.03 15.00
C ILE A 139 6.29 -6.38 15.34
N PRO A 140 5.20 -6.41 16.10
CA PRO A 140 4.58 -7.66 16.49
C PRO A 140 4.02 -8.40 15.27
N LYS A 141 4.20 -9.73 15.24
CA LYS A 141 3.60 -10.57 14.22
C LYS A 141 2.24 -11.07 14.69
N ILE A 142 1.19 -10.38 14.25
CA ILE A 142 -0.19 -10.62 14.66
C ILE A 142 -0.92 -11.54 13.67
N HIS A 143 -0.73 -11.27 12.36
CA HIS A 143 -1.49 -11.92 11.31
C HIS A 143 -0.57 -12.75 10.39
N PRO A 144 -0.96 -13.98 9.98
CA PRO A 144 -0.12 -14.80 9.09
C PRO A 144 0.23 -14.15 7.76
N ALA A 145 -0.71 -13.39 7.19
CA ALA A 145 -0.54 -12.65 5.92
C ALA A 145 -0.10 -11.19 6.11
N GLN A 146 0.43 -10.84 7.30
CA GLN A 146 0.87 -9.49 7.62
C GLN A 146 1.90 -8.98 6.60
N LYS A 147 1.64 -7.77 6.09
CA LYS A 147 2.57 -7.06 5.23
C LYS A 147 3.59 -6.31 6.09
N PRO A 148 4.87 -6.28 5.71
CA PRO A 148 5.89 -5.52 6.45
C PRO A 148 5.55 -4.04 6.51
N VAL A 149 5.71 -3.44 7.68
CA VAL A 149 5.45 -2.01 7.90
C VAL A 149 6.31 -1.15 6.97
N LYS A 150 7.61 -1.48 6.84
CA LYS A 150 8.54 -0.74 5.95
C LYS A 150 8.11 -0.74 4.49
N VAL A 151 7.56 -1.85 3.98
CA VAL A 151 7.03 -1.91 2.61
C VAL A 151 5.83 -0.99 2.44
N LEU A 152 4.94 -0.97 3.43
CA LEU A 152 3.76 -0.10 3.42
C LEU A 152 4.14 1.37 3.55
N GLU A 153 5.16 1.70 4.36
CA GLU A 153 5.71 3.05 4.47
C GLU A 153 6.23 3.56 3.13
N GLN A 154 6.99 2.75 2.38
CA GLN A 154 7.45 3.12 1.04
C GLN A 154 6.29 3.47 0.10
N LEU A 155 5.24 2.64 0.09
CA LEU A 155 4.06 2.90 -0.73
C LEU A 155 3.32 4.17 -0.29
N ILE A 156 3.13 4.36 1.00
CA ILE A 156 2.46 5.54 1.56
C ILE A 156 3.26 6.81 1.23
N GLN A 157 4.58 6.80 1.34
CA GLN A 157 5.42 7.93 0.96
C GLN A 157 5.30 8.31 -0.52
N ILE A 158 5.20 7.32 -1.40
CA ILE A 158 5.11 7.56 -2.86
C ILE A 158 3.73 8.13 -3.23
N PHE A 159 2.66 7.62 -2.64
CA PHE A 159 1.30 7.89 -3.11
C PHE A 159 0.50 8.86 -2.22
N THR A 160 1.10 9.37 -1.15
CA THR A 160 0.43 10.32 -0.24
C THR A 160 1.36 11.46 0.19
N ASP A 161 0.76 12.51 0.75
CA ASP A 161 1.45 13.59 1.45
C ASP A 161 1.19 13.54 2.96
N PRO A 162 2.02 14.17 3.79
CA PRO A 162 1.69 14.41 5.19
C PRO A 162 0.31 15.08 5.31
N GLY A 163 -0.52 14.60 6.25
CA GLY A 163 -1.88 15.07 6.42
C GLY A 163 -2.94 14.38 5.53
N ASP A 164 -2.53 13.56 4.57
CA ASP A 164 -3.49 12.72 3.84
C ASP A 164 -4.06 11.61 4.76
N VAL A 165 -5.19 11.05 4.34
CA VAL A 165 -5.87 9.96 5.04
C VAL A 165 -5.66 8.66 4.29
N VAL A 166 -5.24 7.63 5.02
CA VAL A 166 -5.11 6.25 4.53
C VAL A 166 -6.27 5.42 5.10
N ILE A 167 -6.95 4.68 4.24
CA ILE A 167 -8.04 3.78 4.66
C ILE A 167 -7.71 2.35 4.24
N ASP A 168 -7.72 1.43 5.19
CA ASP A 168 -7.52 0.01 4.96
C ASP A 168 -8.80 -0.78 5.32
N PRO A 169 -9.57 -1.21 4.31
CA PRO A 169 -10.83 -1.93 4.54
C PRO A 169 -10.66 -3.34 5.13
N CYS A 170 -9.45 -3.89 5.11
CA CYS A 170 -9.14 -5.24 5.57
C CYS A 170 -7.81 -5.24 6.32
N CYS A 171 -7.75 -4.45 7.42
CA CYS A 171 -6.48 -4.07 8.02
C CYS A 171 -5.74 -5.18 8.78
N GLY A 172 -6.40 -6.29 9.10
CA GLY A 172 -5.79 -7.45 9.74
C GLY A 172 -4.99 -7.10 10.99
N SER A 173 -3.66 -7.14 10.85
CA SER A 173 -2.74 -6.76 11.93
C SER A 173 -2.63 -5.27 12.21
N GLY A 174 -3.19 -4.39 11.38
CA GLY A 174 -3.04 -2.95 11.49
C GLY A 174 -1.70 -2.40 10.97
N SER A 175 -0.92 -3.19 10.23
CA SER A 175 0.37 -2.74 9.69
C SER A 175 0.27 -1.49 8.82
N THR A 176 -0.78 -1.37 8.00
CA THR A 176 -1.04 -0.19 7.17
C THR A 176 -1.28 1.06 8.02
N LEU A 177 -2.04 0.90 9.12
CA LEU A 177 -2.34 2.00 10.04
C LEU A 177 -1.06 2.44 10.77
N ARG A 178 -0.23 1.48 11.19
CA ARG A 178 1.06 1.75 11.81
C ARG A 178 1.98 2.51 10.87
N ALA A 179 2.12 2.05 9.62
CA ALA A 179 2.92 2.69 8.60
C ALA A 179 2.46 4.13 8.30
N ALA A 180 1.15 4.33 8.19
CA ALA A 180 0.58 5.66 7.98
C ALA A 180 0.87 6.60 9.16
N ARG A 181 0.70 6.13 10.40
CA ARG A 181 1.01 6.88 11.62
C ARG A 181 2.49 7.26 11.70
N ASN A 182 3.40 6.33 11.42
CA ASN A 182 4.85 6.58 11.44
C ASN A 182 5.25 7.72 10.48
N LEU A 183 4.47 7.91 9.43
CA LEU A 183 4.70 8.93 8.41
C LEU A 183 3.85 10.20 8.59
N GLY A 184 3.14 10.36 9.70
CA GLY A 184 2.30 11.53 9.97
C GLY A 184 1.03 11.61 9.11
N ARG A 185 0.50 10.46 8.68
CA ARG A 185 -0.80 10.37 7.99
C ARG A 185 -1.87 9.90 8.98
N SER A 186 -3.08 10.40 8.82
CA SER A 186 -4.24 9.83 9.52
C SER A 186 -4.61 8.49 8.89
N ALA A 187 -5.03 7.52 9.71
CA ALA A 187 -5.42 6.22 9.19
C ALA A 187 -6.67 5.66 9.86
N TYR A 188 -7.49 4.99 9.04
CA TYR A 188 -8.68 4.25 9.49
C TYR A 188 -8.61 2.83 8.93
N GLY A 189 -8.95 1.84 9.76
CA GLY A 189 -8.95 0.44 9.35
C GLY A 189 -10.19 -0.29 9.82
N PHE A 190 -10.57 -1.32 9.07
CA PHE A 190 -11.68 -2.21 9.39
C PHE A 190 -11.16 -3.63 9.50
N GLU A 191 -11.55 -4.32 10.55
CA GLU A 191 -11.22 -5.73 10.79
C GLU A 191 -12.43 -6.44 11.38
N ILE A 192 -12.86 -7.51 10.71
CA ILE A 192 -14.04 -8.28 11.11
C ILE A 192 -13.72 -9.30 12.20
N ASP A 193 -12.49 -9.82 12.22
CA ASP A 193 -12.05 -10.76 13.25
C ASP A 193 -11.70 -10.02 14.53
N ARG A 194 -12.45 -10.29 15.59
CA ARG A 194 -12.28 -9.61 16.90
C ARG A 194 -10.91 -9.86 17.51
N ASN A 195 -10.29 -11.02 17.28
CA ASN A 195 -8.99 -11.33 17.86
C ASN A 195 -7.90 -10.51 17.15
N PHE A 196 -7.94 -10.44 15.80
CA PHE A 196 -7.02 -9.60 15.05
C PHE A 196 -7.24 -8.12 15.34
N TYR A 197 -8.49 -7.66 15.43
CA TYR A 197 -8.81 -6.30 15.85
C TYR A 197 -8.21 -5.95 17.21
N SER A 198 -8.43 -6.79 18.23
CA SER A 198 -7.93 -6.55 19.59
C SER A 198 -6.41 -6.53 19.63
N LYS A 199 -5.74 -7.46 18.96
CA LYS A 199 -4.28 -7.50 18.88
C LYS A 199 -3.73 -6.30 18.10
N ALA A 200 -4.32 -5.95 16.97
CA ALA A 200 -3.92 -4.77 16.21
C ALA A 200 -3.97 -3.51 17.07
N LYS A 201 -5.07 -3.31 17.82
CA LYS A 201 -5.23 -2.17 18.71
C LYS A 201 -4.21 -2.17 19.85
N ASN A 202 -4.02 -3.30 20.52
CA ASN A 202 -3.25 -3.37 21.76
C ASN A 202 -1.75 -3.58 21.55
N GLU A 203 -1.33 -4.22 20.46
CA GLU A 203 0.06 -4.60 20.21
C GLU A 203 0.69 -3.79 19.04
N MET A 204 -0.05 -3.62 17.93
CA MET A 204 0.49 -2.92 16.75
C MET A 204 0.40 -1.41 16.88
N LEU A 205 -0.72 -0.89 17.40
CA LEU A 205 -1.03 0.54 17.42
C LEU A 205 -0.80 1.21 18.78
N ASN A 206 -0.69 0.46 19.85
CA ASN A 206 -0.51 0.99 21.22
C ASN A 206 0.96 1.25 21.57
N VAL A 207 1.83 1.46 20.60
CA VAL A 207 3.22 1.82 20.85
C VAL A 207 3.29 3.35 20.91
N GLU A 208 3.86 3.89 21.97
CA GLU A 208 4.19 5.30 22.05
C GLU A 208 5.11 5.66 20.88
N VAL A 209 4.72 6.67 20.13
CA VAL A 209 5.61 7.24 19.11
C VAL A 209 6.64 8.05 19.90
N ASP A 210 7.90 7.67 19.82
CA ASP A 210 8.98 8.48 20.37
C ASP A 210 8.87 9.89 19.75
N PRO A 211 8.60 10.93 20.55
CA PRO A 211 8.46 12.28 20.03
C PRO A 211 9.75 12.86 19.43
N GLN A 212 10.85 12.11 19.52
CA GLN A 212 12.18 12.55 19.03
C GLN A 212 12.53 12.07 17.61
N MET A 213 11.68 11.36 16.89
CA MET A 213 11.86 11.22 15.44
C MET A 213 11.48 12.54 14.75
N SER A 214 12.41 13.49 14.81
CA SER A 214 12.32 14.76 14.11
C SER A 214 12.49 14.54 12.61
N ILE A 215 11.84 15.40 11.82
CA ILE A 215 11.97 15.46 10.35
C ILE A 215 13.44 15.55 9.87
N THR A 216 14.37 15.94 10.74
CA THR A 216 15.80 16.04 10.46
C THR A 216 16.52 14.70 10.32
N ASP A 217 16.02 13.61 10.91
CA ASP A 217 16.65 12.29 10.81
C ASP A 217 16.42 11.61 9.45
N PHE A 218 15.43 12.09 8.67
CA PHE A 218 15.14 11.59 7.33
C PHE A 218 15.89 12.31 6.19
N ILE A 219 16.58 13.43 6.49
CA ILE A 219 17.30 14.23 5.48
C ILE A 219 18.81 13.93 5.47
N GLY A 220 19.30 13.16 6.44
CA GLY A 220 20.73 12.91 6.69
C GLY A 220 21.33 11.69 5.98
N GLY A 221 20.67 11.06 5.04
CA GLY A 221 21.15 9.85 4.34
C GLY A 221 21.72 10.10 2.95
N THR A 222 22.68 11.03 2.83
CA THR A 222 23.55 11.13 1.64
C THR A 222 25.00 11.17 2.05
N GLN A 223 25.62 10.03 2.05
CA GLN A 223 27.04 9.85 1.68
C GLN A 223 27.14 8.60 0.82
#